data_a13c2ccd5b9ac5b67cca9c890f6e6e21
#
_entry.id   a13c2ccd5b9ac5b67cca9c890f6e6e21
#
_cell.length_a   1.000
_cell.length_b   1.000
_cell.length_c   1.000
_cell.angle_alpha   90.00
_cell.angle_beta   90.00
_cell.angle_gamma   90.00
#
_symmetry.space_group_name_H-M   'P 1'
#
loop_
_entity.id
_entity.type
_entity.pdbx_description
1 polymer ?
#
loop_
_entity_poly.entity_id
_entity_poly.type
_entity_poly.pdbx_seq_one_letter_code
_entity_poly.pdbx_strand_id
1 'polypeptide(L)' 'MDRERLYEEIKADEGEVLEVYEDHLGYPTIGIGHLVTPKDEEFGKPTGTAITAERSRELF' A
#
# COMPACT_ATOMS: atom_id res chain seq x y z
N MET A 1 20.12 5.02 -9.09
CA MET A 1 18.74 4.58 -9.42
C MET A 1 17.75 5.61 -8.89
N ASP A 2 16.80 5.98 -9.71
CA ASP A 2 15.78 6.94 -9.31
C ASP A 2 14.59 6.20 -8.74
N ARG A 3 14.51 6.15 -7.40
CA ARG A 3 13.45 5.45 -6.70
C ARG A 3 12.08 6.09 -6.89
N GLU A 4 12.03 7.41 -7.00
CA GLU A 4 10.78 8.11 -7.24
C GLU A 4 10.21 7.81 -8.61
N ARG A 5 11.08 7.73 -9.61
CA ARG A 5 10.65 7.39 -10.96
C ARG A 5 10.11 5.97 -11.00
N LEU A 6 10.78 5.03 -10.32
CA LEU A 6 10.33 3.66 -10.23
C LEU A 6 8.97 3.58 -9.54
N TYR A 7 8.80 4.34 -8.47
CA TYR A 7 7.54 4.42 -7.75
C TYR A 7 6.41 4.89 -8.66
N GLU A 8 6.64 5.97 -9.41
CA GLU A 8 5.63 6.52 -10.31
C GLU A 8 5.25 5.53 -11.42
N GLU A 9 6.23 4.82 -11.96
CA GLU A 9 5.99 3.84 -13.01
C GLU A 9 5.16 2.66 -12.49
N ILE A 10 5.50 2.14 -11.33
CA ILE A 10 4.76 1.02 -10.74
C ILE A 10 3.38 1.46 -10.30
N LYS A 11 3.26 2.67 -9.77
CA LYS A 11 1.98 3.24 -9.39
C LYS A 11 1.03 3.32 -10.58
N ALA A 12 1.56 3.71 -11.74
CA ALA A 12 0.76 3.81 -12.96
C ALA A 12 0.28 2.44 -13.43
N ASP A 13 1.11 1.41 -13.29
CA ASP A 13 0.77 0.05 -13.73
C ASP A 13 -0.12 -0.69 -12.73
N GLU A 14 0.22 -0.63 -11.45
CA GLU A 14 -0.46 -1.42 -10.42
C GLU A 14 -1.61 -0.67 -9.75
N GLY A 15 -1.57 0.66 -9.78
CA GLY A 15 -2.50 1.49 -9.05
C GLY A 15 -2.10 1.64 -7.60
N GLU A 16 -2.46 2.77 -7.01
CA GLU A 16 -2.19 3.06 -5.61
C GLU A 16 -3.51 3.17 -4.88
N VAL A 17 -3.68 2.39 -3.81
CA VAL A 17 -4.88 2.43 -2.98
C VAL A 17 -4.52 3.03 -1.64
N LEU A 18 -5.14 4.17 -1.31
CA LEU A 18 -4.84 4.90 -0.07
C LEU A 18 -5.79 4.48 1.06
N GLU A 19 -6.01 3.20 1.16
CA GLU A 19 -6.79 2.61 2.25
C GLU A 19 -6.51 1.12 2.33
N VAL A 20 -6.83 0.54 3.48
CA VAL A 20 -6.70 -0.91 3.65
C VAL A 20 -7.74 -1.60 2.80
N TYR A 21 -7.32 -2.55 2.00
CA TYR A 21 -8.24 -3.37 1.19
C TYR A 21 -7.79 -4.82 1.26
N GLU A 22 -8.68 -5.72 0.90
CA GLU A 22 -8.34 -7.13 0.81
C GLU A 22 -7.91 -7.47 -0.61
N ASP A 23 -6.80 -8.21 -0.72
CA ASP A 23 -6.37 -8.70 -2.03
C ASP A 23 -7.24 -9.89 -2.45
N HIS A 24 -6.92 -10.48 -3.59
CA HIS A 24 -7.72 -11.61 -4.12
C HIS A 24 -7.68 -12.85 -3.22
N LEU A 25 -6.76 -12.90 -2.27
CA LEU A 25 -6.65 -13.99 -1.30
C LEU A 25 -7.27 -13.61 0.05
N GLY A 26 -7.79 -12.38 0.17
CA GLY A 26 -8.41 -11.91 1.40
C GLY A 26 -7.44 -11.36 2.43
N TYR A 27 -6.21 -11.07 2.04
CA TYR A 27 -5.21 -10.49 2.95
C TYR A 27 -5.24 -8.98 2.93
N PRO A 28 -5.05 -8.32 4.10
CA PRO A 28 -5.04 -6.86 4.15
C PRO A 28 -3.84 -6.31 3.39
N THR A 29 -4.10 -5.34 2.53
CA THR A 29 -3.10 -4.77 1.62
C THR A 29 -3.30 -3.26 1.57
N ILE A 30 -2.22 -2.51 1.38
CA ILE A 30 -2.28 -1.05 1.30
C ILE A 30 -1.32 -0.54 0.21
N GLY A 31 -1.54 0.69 -0.20
CA GLY A 31 -0.64 1.35 -1.14
C GLY A 31 -0.53 0.63 -2.47
N ILE A 32 0.68 0.37 -2.90
CA ILE A 32 0.95 -0.32 -4.15
C ILE A 32 1.28 -1.78 -3.84
N GLY A 33 0.23 -2.55 -3.54
CA GLY A 33 0.36 -3.99 -3.32
C GLY A 33 1.18 -4.38 -2.08
N HIS A 34 1.26 -3.52 -1.09
CA HIS A 34 2.00 -3.83 0.13
C HIS A 34 1.13 -4.66 1.08
N LEU A 35 1.53 -5.88 1.33
CA LEU A 35 0.85 -6.75 2.28
C LEU A 35 1.12 -6.27 3.70
N VAL A 36 0.06 -5.99 4.45
CA VAL A 36 0.19 -5.51 5.83
C VAL A 36 0.75 -6.62 6.72
N THR A 37 1.80 -6.30 7.47
CA THR A 37 2.46 -7.24 8.37
C THR A 37 2.29 -6.79 9.82
N PRO A 38 2.54 -7.67 10.81
CA PRO A 38 2.47 -7.29 12.22
C PRO A 38 3.36 -6.13 12.63
N LYS A 39 4.35 -5.78 11.79
CA LYS A 39 5.25 -4.65 12.04
C LYS A 39 4.68 -3.33 11.55
N ASP A 40 3.63 -3.38 10.74
CA ASP A 40 3.03 -2.18 10.16
C ASP A 40 1.99 -1.59 11.10
N GLU A 41 1.89 -0.25 11.10
CA GLU A 41 0.89 0.45 11.90
C GLU A 41 -0.52 0.03 11.56
N GLU A 42 -0.73 -0.35 10.31
CA GLU A 42 -2.04 -0.71 9.79
C GLU A 42 -2.48 -2.12 10.20
N PHE A 43 -1.59 -2.89 10.81
CA PHE A 43 -1.92 -4.24 11.21
C PHE A 43 -3.08 -4.24 12.20
N GLY A 44 -4.11 -5.02 11.90
CA GLY A 44 -5.31 -5.08 12.74
C GLY A 44 -6.35 -4.01 12.43
N LYS A 45 -6.06 -3.10 11.51
CA LYS A 45 -7.03 -2.08 11.11
C LYS A 45 -8.05 -2.68 10.16
N PRO A 46 -9.30 -2.23 10.23
CA PRO A 46 -10.34 -2.76 9.33
C PRO A 46 -10.14 -2.28 7.90
N THR A 47 -10.69 -3.04 6.96
CA THR A 47 -10.74 -2.65 5.56
C THR A 47 -11.43 -1.28 5.44
N GLY A 48 -10.88 -0.41 4.63
CA GLY A 48 -11.38 0.95 4.46
C GLY A 48 -10.65 1.98 5.32
N THR A 49 -9.76 1.55 6.20
CA THR A 49 -8.95 2.48 7.01
C THR A 49 -8.04 3.27 6.08
N ALA A 50 -8.17 4.60 6.08
CA ALA A 50 -7.41 5.46 5.18
C ALA A 50 -5.91 5.49 5.55
N ILE A 51 -5.07 5.58 4.52
CA ILE A 51 -3.64 5.84 4.70
C ILE A 51 -3.29 7.06 3.85
N THR A 52 -2.13 7.65 4.09
CA THR A 52 -1.68 8.80 3.32
C THR A 52 -0.82 8.37 2.13
N ALA A 53 -0.71 9.23 1.13
CA ALA A 53 0.18 8.99 0.00
C ALA A 53 1.63 8.90 0.48
N GLU A 54 1.99 9.66 1.51
CA GLU A 54 3.33 9.60 2.08
C GLU A 54 3.61 8.23 2.67
N ARG A 55 2.63 7.65 3.36
CA ARG A 55 2.76 6.31 3.93
C ARG A 55 2.92 5.27 2.83
N SER A 56 2.14 5.37 1.76
CA SER A 56 2.25 4.47 0.62
C SER A 56 3.66 4.52 0.02
N ARG A 57 4.22 5.72 -0.10
CA ARG A 57 5.56 5.91 -0.63
C ARG A 57 6.63 5.33 0.30
N GLU A 58 6.45 5.47 1.61
CA GLU A 58 7.38 4.89 2.58
C GLU A 58 7.45 3.37 2.49
N LEU A 59 6.32 2.75 2.22
CA LEU A 59 6.23 1.30 2.13
C LEU A 59 6.75 0.74 0.82
N PHE A 60 6.94 1.60 -0.16
CA PHE A 60 7.48 1.19 -1.45
C PHE A 60 8.99 0.98 -1.34
#